data_382da4a2dd408bf458c8bdb0a2b9e062
#
_entry.id   382da4a2dd408bf458c8bdb0a2b9e062
#
_cell.length_a   1.000
_cell.length_b   1.000
_cell.length_c   1.000
_cell.angle_alpha   90.00
_cell.angle_beta   90.00
_cell.angle_gamma   90.00
#
_symmetry.space_group_name_H-M   'P 1'
#
loop_
_entity.id
_entity.type
_entity.pdbx_description
1 polymer ?
#
loop_
_entity_poly.entity_id
_entity_poly.type
_entity_poly.pdbx_seq_one_letter_code
_entity_poly.pdbx_strand_id
1 'polypeptide(L)'
;MNEEDAYAFALKATAYHEAGHAVMALFLGRPIQKVTIAPGKSAIGDQHLGMCHVKKGPGKGAKDWFEDEIMILLAGMVAEAQVTGQYCAAGAARDLRYVRRFLQSRAESERQIERLERRLLSKTENHLSDRALWSAVESIAAELLQRETISGRAAKHFYDTAVKPNRRKLGGER
;
A
#
# COMPACT_ATOMS: atom_id res chain seq x y z
N MET A 1 -21.57 16.02 9.43
CA MET A 1 -20.88 14.78 9.82
C MET A 1 -20.64 14.87 11.31
N ASN A 2 -21.18 13.94 12.11
CA ASN A 2 -20.94 13.92 13.56
C ASN A 2 -19.54 13.34 13.87
N GLU A 3 -19.11 13.37 15.14
CA GLU A 3 -17.77 12.89 15.52
C GLU A 3 -17.58 11.39 15.27
N GLU A 4 -18.63 10.59 15.48
CA GLU A 4 -18.63 9.15 15.23
C GLU A 4 -18.43 8.82 13.74
N ASP A 5 -19.15 9.53 12.86
CA ASP A 5 -19.00 9.36 11.41
C ASP A 5 -17.61 9.77 10.93
N ALA A 6 -17.06 10.86 11.50
CA ALA A 6 -15.72 11.34 11.16
C ALA A 6 -14.64 10.33 11.61
N TYR A 7 -14.79 9.73 12.78
CA TYR A 7 -13.90 8.70 13.28
C TYR A 7 -13.96 7.42 12.42
N ALA A 8 -15.19 6.96 12.12
CA ALA A 8 -15.38 5.78 11.27
C ALA A 8 -14.79 5.98 9.86
N PHE A 9 -14.96 7.18 9.29
CA PHE A 9 -14.37 7.54 8.01
C PHE A 9 -12.83 7.53 8.05
N ALA A 10 -12.22 8.12 9.08
CA ALA A 10 -10.77 8.14 9.25
C ALA A 10 -10.20 6.73 9.46
N LEU A 11 -10.89 5.89 10.25
CA LEU A 11 -10.48 4.51 10.46
C LEU A 11 -10.55 3.69 9.17
N LYS A 12 -11.61 3.88 8.37
CA LYS A 12 -11.74 3.28 7.04
C LYS A 12 -10.62 3.72 6.11
N ALA A 13 -10.33 5.03 6.05
CA ALA A 13 -9.24 5.58 5.24
C ALA A 13 -7.90 4.92 5.61
N THR A 14 -7.58 4.84 6.92
CA THR A 14 -6.39 4.17 7.42
C THR A 14 -6.34 2.68 7.03
N ALA A 15 -7.46 1.95 7.12
CA ALA A 15 -7.50 0.54 6.78
C ALA A 15 -7.18 0.30 5.29
N TYR A 16 -7.71 1.12 4.40
CA TYR A 16 -7.41 1.04 2.97
C TYR A 16 -5.97 1.47 2.67
N HIS A 17 -5.45 2.48 3.35
CA HIS A 17 -4.06 2.91 3.25
C HIS A 17 -3.10 1.75 3.56
N GLU A 18 -3.23 1.11 4.72
CA GLU A 18 -2.38 -0.01 5.13
C GLU A 18 -2.58 -1.26 4.26
N ALA A 19 -3.81 -1.52 3.80
CA ALA A 19 -4.10 -2.57 2.85
C ALA A 19 -3.44 -2.33 1.49
N GLY A 20 -3.38 -1.08 1.02
CA GLY A 20 -2.68 -0.69 -0.20
C GLY A 20 -1.20 -1.04 -0.16
N HIS A 21 -0.51 -0.66 0.93
CA HIS A 21 0.89 -1.04 1.16
C HIS A 21 1.07 -2.57 1.14
N ALA A 22 0.19 -3.28 1.83
CA ALA A 22 0.26 -4.74 1.94
C ALA A 22 0.10 -5.43 0.58
N VAL A 23 -0.90 -5.05 -0.18
CA VAL A 23 -1.17 -5.65 -1.51
C VAL A 23 -0.04 -5.36 -2.48
N MET A 24 0.45 -4.13 -2.54
CA MET A 24 1.56 -3.78 -3.42
C MET A 24 2.84 -4.52 -3.03
N ALA A 25 3.15 -4.62 -1.73
CA ALA A 25 4.30 -5.40 -1.26
C ALA A 25 4.20 -6.88 -1.69
N LEU A 26 3.03 -7.52 -1.50
CA LEU A 26 2.80 -8.90 -1.90
C LEU A 26 2.86 -9.10 -3.41
N PHE A 27 2.32 -8.15 -4.18
CA PHE A 27 2.37 -8.15 -5.65
C PHE A 27 3.81 -8.11 -6.17
N LEU A 28 4.67 -7.32 -5.53
CA LEU A 28 6.10 -7.18 -5.84
C LEU A 28 6.97 -8.27 -5.18
N GLY A 29 6.33 -9.31 -4.59
CA GLY A 29 7.04 -10.45 -4.01
C GLY A 29 7.71 -10.14 -2.66
N ARG A 30 7.32 -9.05 -1.98
CA ARG A 30 7.85 -8.65 -0.67
C ARG A 30 7.01 -9.28 0.44
N PRO A 31 7.61 -10.08 1.32
CA PRO A 31 6.88 -10.66 2.45
C PRO A 31 6.50 -9.59 3.48
N ILE A 32 5.32 -9.73 4.09
CA ILE A 32 4.85 -8.90 5.18
C ILE A 32 4.93 -9.66 6.50
N GLN A 33 5.19 -8.97 7.60
CA GLN A 33 5.15 -9.54 8.95
C GLN A 33 3.76 -9.39 9.56
N LYS A 34 3.23 -8.17 9.55
CA LYS A 34 1.90 -7.80 10.06
C LYS A 34 1.42 -6.51 9.41
N VAL A 35 0.12 -6.31 9.45
CA VAL A 35 -0.56 -5.05 9.10
C VAL A 35 -1.44 -4.65 10.27
N THR A 36 -1.44 -3.37 10.64
CA THR A 36 -2.23 -2.87 11.78
C THR A 36 -2.75 -1.47 11.49
N ILE A 37 -3.95 -1.19 11.98
CA ILE A 37 -4.55 0.15 12.04
C ILE A 37 -4.63 0.67 13.48
N ALA A 38 -4.08 -0.07 14.44
CA ALA A 38 -3.94 0.41 15.82
C ALA A 38 -2.93 1.56 15.85
N PRO A 39 -3.29 2.70 16.47
CA PRO A 39 -2.35 3.80 16.66
C PRO A 39 -1.11 3.34 17.44
N GLY A 40 0.05 3.85 17.05
CA GLY A 40 1.29 3.47 17.70
C GLY A 40 2.38 4.51 17.56
N LYS A 41 3.55 4.19 18.13
CA LYS A 41 4.76 4.97 17.95
C LYS A 41 5.81 4.13 17.23
N SER A 42 6.49 4.72 16.26
CA SER A 42 7.64 4.08 15.63
C SER A 42 8.84 4.03 16.60
N ALA A 43 9.85 3.22 16.28
CA ALA A 43 11.09 3.13 17.06
C ALA A 43 11.81 4.50 17.22
N ILE A 44 11.54 5.44 16.33
CA ILE A 44 12.10 6.81 16.38
C ILE A 44 11.14 7.83 17.00
N GLY A 45 10.02 7.38 17.60
CA GLY A 45 9.07 8.21 18.35
C GLY A 45 7.95 8.84 17.53
N ASP A 46 7.93 8.71 16.20
CA ASP A 46 6.86 9.22 15.35
C ASP A 46 5.55 8.48 15.63
N GLN A 47 4.47 9.24 15.82
CA GLN A 47 3.12 8.66 15.92
C GLN A 47 2.63 8.24 14.53
N HIS A 48 1.90 7.12 14.48
CA HIS A 48 1.24 6.64 13.26
C HIS A 48 -0.16 6.11 13.60
N LEU A 49 -1.09 6.26 12.67
CA LEU A 49 -2.47 5.75 12.79
C LEU A 49 -2.57 4.28 12.37
N GLY A 50 -1.62 3.81 11.59
CA GLY A 50 -1.51 2.43 11.14
C GLY A 50 -0.09 2.10 10.70
N MET A 51 0.19 0.85 10.40
CA MET A 51 1.50 0.42 9.89
C MET A 51 1.43 -0.95 9.18
N CYS A 52 1.96 -1.00 7.96
CA CYS A 52 2.29 -2.24 7.27
C CYS A 52 3.78 -2.58 7.47
N HIS A 53 4.06 -3.66 8.17
CA HIS A 53 5.43 -4.12 8.39
C HIS A 53 5.89 -5.03 7.25
N VAL A 54 6.52 -4.44 6.24
CA VAL A 54 7.15 -5.15 5.12
C VAL A 54 8.55 -5.60 5.53
N LYS A 55 8.93 -6.84 5.20
CA LYS A 55 10.30 -7.32 5.42
C LYS A 55 11.28 -6.56 4.54
N LYS A 56 12.42 -6.17 5.10
CA LYS A 56 13.48 -5.46 4.39
C LYS A 56 14.12 -6.34 3.31
N GLY A 57 14.62 -5.71 2.26
CA GLY A 57 15.35 -6.36 1.18
C GLY A 57 14.52 -6.51 -0.11
N PRO A 58 15.15 -6.86 -1.23
CA PRO A 58 14.48 -7.01 -2.51
C PRO A 58 13.48 -8.17 -2.48
N GLY A 59 12.37 -8.04 -3.18
CA GLY A 59 11.42 -9.11 -3.45
C GLY A 59 12.03 -10.18 -4.35
N LYS A 60 11.44 -11.38 -4.34
CA LYS A 60 11.82 -12.43 -5.29
C LYS A 60 11.46 -11.96 -6.71
N GLY A 61 12.48 -11.85 -7.58
CA GLY A 61 12.30 -11.42 -8.97
C GLY A 61 12.21 -9.90 -9.16
N ALA A 62 12.57 -9.11 -8.15
CA ALA A 62 12.66 -7.64 -8.28
C ALA A 62 13.60 -7.27 -9.43
N LYS A 63 13.09 -6.55 -10.43
CA LYS A 63 13.87 -5.98 -11.54
C LYS A 63 14.52 -4.66 -11.14
N ASP A 64 13.83 -3.85 -10.39
CA ASP A 64 14.30 -2.61 -9.80
C ASP A 64 13.74 -2.45 -8.39
N TRP A 65 14.55 -2.83 -7.39
CA TRP A 65 14.19 -2.70 -5.97
C TRP A 65 13.82 -1.27 -5.57
N PHE A 66 14.42 -0.30 -6.21
CA PHE A 66 14.16 1.11 -5.92
C PHE A 66 12.74 1.54 -6.36
N GLU A 67 12.33 1.15 -7.57
CA GLU A 67 10.97 1.42 -8.03
C GLU A 67 9.95 0.67 -7.18
N ASP A 68 10.24 -0.58 -6.83
CA ASP A 68 9.37 -1.41 -5.98
C ASP A 68 9.12 -0.75 -4.62
N GLU A 69 10.17 -0.22 -3.97
CA GLU A 69 10.05 0.44 -2.67
C GLU A 69 9.18 1.70 -2.76
N ILE A 70 9.37 2.52 -3.80
CA ILE A 70 8.56 3.72 -4.02
C ILE A 70 7.11 3.36 -4.31
N MET A 71 6.84 2.35 -5.13
CA MET A 71 5.47 1.92 -5.41
C MET A 71 4.77 1.38 -4.17
N ILE A 72 5.47 0.66 -3.29
CA ILE A 72 4.91 0.23 -2.01
C ILE A 72 4.53 1.44 -1.15
N LEU A 73 5.41 2.45 -1.05
CA LEU A 73 5.15 3.67 -0.28
C LEU A 73 3.99 4.50 -0.84
N LEU A 74 3.85 4.58 -2.16
CA LEU A 74 2.76 5.32 -2.80
C LEU A 74 1.42 4.58 -2.73
N ALA A 75 1.44 3.25 -2.61
CA ALA A 75 0.23 2.43 -2.70
C ALA A 75 -0.79 2.70 -1.58
N GLY A 76 -0.32 3.09 -0.39
CA GLY A 76 -1.21 3.48 0.72
C GLY A 76 -2.07 4.67 0.32
N MET A 77 -1.43 5.75 -0.12
CA MET A 77 -2.12 6.98 -0.53
C MET A 77 -3.06 6.75 -1.72
N VAL A 78 -2.65 5.91 -2.69
CA VAL A 78 -3.48 5.57 -3.85
C VAL A 78 -4.72 4.79 -3.44
N ALA A 79 -4.57 3.78 -2.57
CA ALA A 79 -5.71 2.99 -2.09
C ALA A 79 -6.69 3.82 -1.24
N GLU A 80 -6.17 4.69 -0.38
CA GLU A 80 -6.95 5.65 0.39
C GLU A 80 -7.75 6.58 -0.53
N ALA A 81 -7.11 7.15 -1.56
CA ALA A 81 -7.74 8.07 -2.50
C ALA A 81 -8.88 7.43 -3.31
N GLN A 82 -8.78 6.15 -3.66
CA GLN A 82 -9.86 5.42 -4.36
C GLN A 82 -11.13 5.31 -3.52
N VAL A 83 -11.03 5.31 -2.20
CA VAL A 83 -12.18 5.17 -1.28
C VAL A 83 -12.68 6.51 -0.79
N THR A 84 -11.79 7.47 -0.58
CA THR A 84 -12.14 8.81 -0.07
C THR A 84 -12.46 9.82 -1.17
N GLY A 85 -12.07 9.51 -2.42
CA GLY A 85 -12.24 10.39 -3.57
C GLY A 85 -11.17 11.47 -3.71
N GLN A 86 -10.19 11.52 -2.82
CA GLN A 86 -9.12 12.53 -2.86
C GLN A 86 -7.82 12.04 -2.24
N TYR A 87 -6.70 12.55 -2.73
CA TYR A 87 -5.39 12.31 -2.14
C TYR A 87 -5.22 13.11 -0.83
N CYS A 88 -4.85 12.43 0.25
CA CYS A 88 -4.54 13.03 1.54
C CYS A 88 -3.03 13.09 1.77
N ALA A 89 -2.38 14.18 1.35
CA ALA A 89 -0.94 14.34 1.55
C ALA A 89 -0.54 14.40 3.03
N ALA A 90 -1.41 14.89 3.91
CA ALA A 90 -1.17 14.91 5.35
C ALA A 90 -1.15 13.49 5.93
N GLY A 91 -2.10 12.62 5.55
CA GLY A 91 -2.13 11.21 5.94
C GLY A 91 -0.91 10.43 5.44
N ALA A 92 -0.48 10.71 4.21
CA ALA A 92 0.67 10.08 3.57
C ALA A 92 2.01 10.79 3.81
N ALA A 93 2.08 11.81 4.67
CA ALA A 93 3.26 12.68 4.81
C ALA A 93 4.55 11.92 5.15
N ARG A 94 4.46 10.84 5.91
CA ARG A 94 5.59 9.99 6.25
C ARG A 94 6.12 9.26 5.02
N ASP A 95 5.24 8.61 4.26
CA ASP A 95 5.60 7.83 3.09
C ASP A 95 6.14 8.73 1.98
N LEU A 96 5.51 9.88 1.76
CA LEU A 96 5.98 10.87 0.80
C LEU A 96 7.38 11.41 1.15
N ARG A 97 7.72 11.58 2.45
CA ARG A 97 9.10 11.92 2.85
C ARG A 97 10.10 10.84 2.44
N TYR A 98 9.75 9.56 2.62
CA TYR A 98 10.61 8.45 2.18
C TYR A 98 10.69 8.37 0.65
N VAL A 99 9.59 8.49 -0.06
CA VAL A 99 9.55 8.56 -1.54
C VAL A 99 10.52 9.64 -2.02
N ARG A 100 10.43 10.86 -1.48
CA ARG A 100 11.29 11.95 -1.87
C ARG A 100 12.78 11.67 -1.59
N ARG A 101 13.11 11.09 -0.44
CA ARG A 101 14.49 10.69 -0.11
C ARG A 101 15.03 9.65 -1.10
N PHE A 102 14.23 8.67 -1.46
CA PHE A 102 14.62 7.68 -2.48
C PHE A 102 14.86 8.37 -3.84
N LEU A 103 13.93 9.21 -4.29
CA LEU A 103 14.05 9.91 -5.56
C LEU A 103 15.29 10.81 -5.61
N GLN A 104 15.56 11.55 -4.54
CA GLN A 104 16.76 12.40 -4.41
C GLN A 104 18.07 11.63 -4.50
N SER A 105 18.09 10.35 -4.10
CA SER A 105 19.30 9.53 -4.21
C SER A 105 19.64 9.11 -5.66
N ARG A 106 18.73 9.28 -6.61
CA ARG A 106 18.91 8.88 -8.02
C ARG A 106 18.68 10.00 -9.03
N ALA A 107 18.13 11.12 -8.63
CA ALA A 107 17.83 12.24 -9.51
C ALA A 107 18.82 13.39 -9.29
N GLU A 108 19.27 13.98 -10.38
CA GLU A 108 20.24 15.08 -10.38
C GLU A 108 19.56 16.46 -10.32
N SER A 109 18.23 16.53 -10.51
CA SER A 109 17.48 17.77 -10.52
C SER A 109 16.04 17.59 -10.01
N GLU A 110 15.44 18.66 -9.48
CA GLU A 110 14.04 18.68 -9.02
C GLU A 110 13.07 18.26 -10.13
N ARG A 111 13.27 18.73 -11.36
CA ARG A 111 12.47 18.36 -12.51
C ARG A 111 12.51 16.84 -12.80
N GLN A 112 13.64 16.22 -12.52
CA GLN A 112 13.80 14.77 -12.69
C GLN A 112 13.08 14.02 -11.57
N ILE A 113 13.14 14.52 -10.33
CA ILE A 113 12.40 14.00 -9.17
C ILE A 113 10.90 14.00 -9.49
N GLU A 114 10.33 15.16 -9.86
CA GLU A 114 8.91 15.29 -10.17
C GLU A 114 8.44 14.35 -11.30
N ARG A 115 9.26 14.19 -12.33
CA ARG A 115 8.96 13.28 -13.44
C ARG A 115 8.93 11.82 -13.01
N LEU A 116 9.91 11.40 -12.18
CA LEU A 116 9.99 10.04 -11.66
C LEU A 116 8.83 9.76 -10.71
N GLU A 117 8.53 10.68 -9.80
CA GLU A 117 7.41 10.57 -8.86
C GLU A 117 6.09 10.39 -9.59
N ARG A 118 5.79 11.26 -10.57
CA ARG A 118 4.57 11.18 -11.38
C ARG A 118 4.47 9.86 -12.14
N ARG A 119 5.58 9.39 -12.73
CA ARG A 119 5.63 8.11 -13.44
C ARG A 119 5.33 6.94 -12.50
N LEU A 120 5.94 6.92 -11.30
CA LEU A 120 5.77 5.83 -10.34
C LEU A 120 4.39 5.88 -9.68
N LEU A 121 3.84 7.07 -9.44
CA LEU A 121 2.47 7.24 -9.00
C LEU A 121 1.48 6.64 -10.02
N SER A 122 1.57 7.05 -11.29
CA SER A 122 0.70 6.49 -12.35
C SER A 122 0.87 4.98 -12.51
N LYS A 123 2.08 4.44 -12.34
CA LYS A 123 2.32 3.00 -12.36
C LYS A 123 1.64 2.29 -11.18
N THR A 124 1.67 2.90 -9.99
CA THR A 124 1.01 2.39 -8.79
C THR A 124 -0.51 2.41 -8.95
N GLU A 125 -1.07 3.51 -9.44
CA GLU A 125 -2.50 3.65 -9.76
C GLU A 125 -2.96 2.56 -10.74
N ASN A 126 -2.20 2.36 -11.82
CA ASN A 126 -2.50 1.34 -12.83
C ASN A 126 -2.49 -0.08 -12.24
N HIS A 127 -1.56 -0.40 -11.35
CA HIS A 127 -1.57 -1.70 -10.67
C HIS A 127 -2.78 -1.86 -9.75
N LEU A 128 -3.11 -0.86 -8.92
CA LEU A 128 -4.23 -0.93 -8.00
C LEU A 128 -5.60 -0.80 -8.69
N SER A 129 -5.65 -0.39 -9.96
CA SER A 129 -6.86 -0.47 -10.78
C SER A 129 -7.17 -1.88 -11.30
N ASP A 130 -6.23 -2.83 -11.18
CA ASP A 130 -6.49 -4.24 -11.48
C ASP A 130 -7.53 -4.80 -10.52
N ARG A 131 -8.57 -5.42 -11.06
CA ARG A 131 -9.72 -5.92 -10.28
C ARG A 131 -9.32 -6.93 -9.20
N ALA A 132 -8.34 -7.80 -9.48
CA ALA A 132 -7.92 -8.81 -8.51
C ALA A 132 -7.10 -8.20 -7.39
N LEU A 133 -6.20 -7.25 -7.70
CA LEU A 133 -5.44 -6.52 -6.69
C LEU A 133 -6.36 -5.64 -5.84
N TRP A 134 -7.34 -4.97 -6.45
CA TRP A 134 -8.29 -4.16 -5.70
C TRP A 134 -9.16 -5.01 -4.76
N SER A 135 -9.64 -6.18 -5.21
CA SER A 135 -10.37 -7.12 -4.35
C SER A 135 -9.53 -7.61 -3.17
N ALA A 136 -8.21 -7.75 -3.34
CA ALA A 136 -7.32 -8.05 -2.22
C ALA A 136 -7.22 -6.88 -1.23
N VAL A 137 -7.16 -5.62 -1.72
CA VAL A 137 -7.17 -4.42 -0.88
C VAL A 137 -8.44 -4.38 -0.05
N GLU A 138 -9.61 -4.54 -0.67
CA GLU A 138 -10.91 -4.55 0.02
C GLU A 138 -10.99 -5.63 1.09
N SER A 139 -10.52 -6.86 0.79
CA SER A 139 -10.55 -7.97 1.73
C SER A 139 -9.64 -7.74 2.95
N ILE A 140 -8.44 -7.21 2.72
CA ILE A 140 -7.50 -6.88 3.80
C ILE A 140 -8.02 -5.71 4.63
N ALA A 141 -8.56 -4.67 4.01
CA ALA A 141 -9.12 -3.51 4.71
C ALA A 141 -10.32 -3.91 5.57
N ALA A 142 -11.24 -4.75 5.04
CA ALA A 142 -12.37 -5.26 5.80
C ALA A 142 -11.95 -6.06 7.05
N GLU A 143 -10.92 -6.90 6.91
CA GLU A 143 -10.40 -7.67 8.06
C GLU A 143 -9.70 -6.77 9.08
N LEU A 144 -8.98 -5.73 8.64
CA LEU A 144 -8.36 -4.74 9.53
C LEU A 144 -9.42 -3.96 10.34
N LEU A 145 -10.54 -3.60 9.73
CA LEU A 145 -11.65 -2.93 10.43
C LEU A 145 -12.30 -3.81 11.51
N GLN A 146 -12.20 -5.14 11.38
CA GLN A 146 -12.74 -6.08 12.38
C GLN A 146 -11.74 -6.41 13.49
N ARG A 147 -10.45 -6.51 13.16
CA ARG A 147 -9.42 -7.08 14.04
C ARG A 147 -8.31 -6.12 14.42
N GLU A 148 -8.31 -4.90 13.88
CA GLU A 148 -7.27 -3.88 14.01
C GLU A 148 -5.87 -4.32 13.55
N THR A 149 -5.51 -5.59 13.77
CA THR A 149 -4.20 -6.14 13.41
C THR A 149 -4.34 -7.53 12.83
N ILE A 150 -3.67 -7.76 11.70
CA ILE A 150 -3.58 -9.08 11.06
C ILE A 150 -2.12 -9.48 10.81
N SER A 151 -1.86 -10.80 10.84
CA SER A 151 -0.54 -11.33 10.52
C SER A 151 -0.25 -11.23 9.01
N GLY A 152 1.03 -11.19 8.64
CA GLY A 152 1.42 -11.25 7.23
C GLY A 152 0.96 -12.53 6.52
N ARG A 153 0.76 -13.63 7.26
CA ARG A 153 0.17 -14.86 6.71
C ARG A 153 -1.30 -14.67 6.34
N ALA A 154 -2.07 -13.99 7.20
CA ALA A 154 -3.47 -13.67 6.92
C ALA A 154 -3.58 -12.72 5.72
N ALA A 155 -2.80 -11.64 5.68
CA ALA A 155 -2.76 -10.72 4.54
C ALA A 155 -2.41 -11.43 3.23
N LYS A 156 -1.42 -12.34 3.27
CA LYS A 156 -1.05 -13.18 2.11
C LYS A 156 -2.18 -14.12 1.67
N HIS A 157 -2.93 -14.66 2.61
CA HIS A 157 -4.08 -15.52 2.30
C HIS A 157 -5.16 -14.75 1.51
N PHE A 158 -5.55 -13.56 1.97
CA PHE A 158 -6.51 -12.70 1.25
C PHE A 158 -6.00 -12.32 -0.13
N TYR A 159 -4.73 -11.93 -0.24
CA TYR A 159 -4.09 -11.63 -1.52
C TYR A 159 -4.15 -12.85 -2.48
N ASP A 160 -3.70 -14.01 -2.02
CA ASP A 160 -3.67 -15.23 -2.84
C ASP A 160 -5.09 -15.66 -3.28
N THR A 161 -6.09 -15.48 -2.42
CA THR A 161 -7.48 -15.80 -2.71
C THR A 161 -8.05 -14.90 -3.80
N ALA A 162 -7.72 -13.62 -3.79
CA ALA A 162 -8.18 -12.67 -4.80
C ALA A 162 -7.46 -12.87 -6.16
N VAL A 163 -6.14 -13.12 -6.15
CA VAL A 163 -5.31 -13.12 -7.36
C VAL A 163 -5.26 -14.49 -8.07
N LYS A 164 -5.24 -15.61 -7.33
CA LYS A 164 -5.12 -16.96 -7.91
C LYS A 164 -6.30 -17.44 -8.77
N PRO A 165 -7.58 -17.15 -8.46
CA PRO A 165 -8.69 -17.57 -9.31
C PRO A 165 -8.63 -16.98 -10.72
N ASN A 166 -8.13 -15.76 -10.84
CA ASN A 166 -8.06 -15.05 -12.12
C ASN A 166 -6.95 -15.59 -13.05
N ARG A 167 -5.87 -16.13 -12.50
CA ARG A 167 -4.79 -16.78 -13.28
C ARG A 167 -5.22 -18.12 -13.87
N ARG A 168 -6.13 -18.86 -13.24
CA ARG A 168 -6.65 -20.15 -13.77
C ARG A 168 -7.62 -19.96 -14.93
N LYS A 169 -8.32 -18.82 -15.01
CA LYS A 169 -9.25 -18.52 -16.13
C LYS A 169 -8.52 -18.06 -17.41
N LEU A 170 -7.32 -17.51 -17.31
CA LEU A 170 -6.51 -17.05 -18.46
C LEU A 170 -5.60 -18.14 -19.02
N GLY A 171 -5.41 -19.26 -18.32
CA GLY A 171 -4.55 -20.38 -18.75
C GLY A 171 -5.30 -21.59 -19.34
N GLY A 172 -6.61 -21.51 -19.53
CA GLY A 172 -7.48 -22.62 -19.93
C GLY A 172 -7.93 -22.65 -21.39
N GLU A 173 -7.44 -21.76 -22.23
CA GLU A 173 -7.69 -21.80 -23.69
C GLU A 173 -6.38 -22.08 -24.44
N ARG A 174 -6.06 -23.35 -24.58
CA ARG A 174 -5.23 -23.91 -25.66
C ARG A 174 -5.81 -25.21 -26.13
#